data_95f836c6cfb5cae518346e7671014919
#
_entry.id   95f836c6cfb5cae518346e7671014919
#
_cell.length_a   1.000
_cell.length_b   1.000
_cell.length_c   1.000
_cell.angle_alpha   90.00
_cell.angle_beta   90.00
_cell.angle_gamma   90.00
#
_symmetry.space_group_name_H-M   'P 1'
#
loop_
_entity.id
_entity.type
_entity.pdbx_description
1 polymer ?
#
loop_
_entity_poly.entity_id
_entity_poly.type
_entity_poly.pdbx_seq_one_letter_code
_entity_poly.pdbx_strand_id
1 'polypeptide(L)'
;MKKTAFVLMTALFFLSCSNKKQEQTQVKEEIQQDGIEVLYFHGKQRCKSCVSIELRTKEMLDTYFAQEMKEGKIVFRKIDFSLTENEPIADKYEIAFSSLLVIKHQNGDETVKNLTDFGFSYAYKNPETFIEGMKEEIDALLK
;
A
#
# COMPACT_ATOMS: atom_id res chain seq x y z
N MET A 1 -1.12 72.07 -23.77
CA MET A 1 0.05 71.71 -22.93
C MET A 1 -0.38 70.61 -21.95
N LYS A 2 -0.11 69.37 -22.20
CA LYS A 2 0.08 68.29 -21.22
C LYS A 2 0.17 66.96 -22.00
N LYS A 3 1.37 66.47 -22.07
CA LYS A 3 1.74 65.24 -22.75
C LYS A 3 1.36 64.04 -21.88
N THR A 4 0.48 63.19 -22.34
CA THR A 4 0.16 61.91 -21.71
C THR A 4 1.01 60.85 -22.37
N ALA A 5 1.95 60.29 -21.61
CA ALA A 5 2.74 59.14 -22.00
C ALA A 5 1.94 57.87 -21.83
N PHE A 6 1.76 57.15 -22.94
CA PHE A 6 1.07 55.85 -22.97
C PHE A 6 2.15 54.76 -22.83
N VAL A 7 2.23 54.19 -21.64
CA VAL A 7 3.14 53.05 -21.39
C VAL A 7 2.46 51.78 -21.82
N LEU A 8 2.94 51.21 -22.93
CA LEU A 8 2.50 49.91 -23.45
C LEU A 8 3.18 48.81 -22.65
N MET A 9 2.45 48.17 -21.75
CA MET A 9 2.94 47.07 -20.95
C MET A 9 2.66 45.75 -21.71
N THR A 10 3.70 45.27 -22.41
CA THR A 10 3.68 43.96 -23.08
C THR A 10 3.76 42.83 -22.07
N ALA A 11 2.65 42.14 -21.83
CA ALA A 11 2.62 40.90 -21.04
C ALA A 11 3.21 39.74 -21.85
N LEU A 12 4.41 39.29 -21.47
CA LEU A 12 4.97 38.03 -21.95
C LEU A 12 4.24 36.86 -21.27
N PHE A 13 3.40 36.18 -22.00
CA PHE A 13 2.89 34.86 -21.62
C PHE A 13 3.99 33.80 -21.76
N PHE A 14 4.60 33.43 -20.66
CA PHE A 14 5.41 32.22 -20.60
C PHE A 14 4.47 31.02 -20.58
N LEU A 15 4.31 30.34 -21.72
CA LEU A 15 3.79 28.97 -21.74
C LEU A 15 4.84 28.06 -21.09
N SER A 16 4.70 27.82 -19.79
CA SER A 16 5.41 26.78 -19.09
C SER A 16 4.72 25.45 -19.40
N CYS A 17 5.23 24.72 -20.38
CA CYS A 17 4.91 23.30 -20.57
C CYS A 17 5.52 22.54 -19.38
N SER A 18 4.72 22.39 -18.33
CA SER A 18 5.09 21.51 -17.21
C SER A 18 4.90 20.06 -17.64
N ASN A 19 6.02 19.43 -17.97
CA ASN A 19 6.12 18.00 -18.22
C ASN A 19 5.75 17.28 -16.90
N LYS A 20 4.49 16.84 -16.76
CA LYS A 20 4.05 16.01 -15.65
C LYS A 20 4.72 14.65 -15.78
N LYS A 21 5.93 14.53 -15.25
CA LYS A 21 6.47 13.29 -14.77
C LYS A 21 5.44 12.76 -13.77
N GLN A 22 4.77 11.66 -14.09
CA GLN A 22 3.97 10.93 -13.12
C GLN A 22 4.92 10.38 -12.06
N GLU A 23 5.16 11.19 -11.07
CA GLU A 23 5.71 10.79 -9.80
C GLU A 23 4.62 9.95 -9.15
N GLN A 24 4.80 8.64 -9.17
CA GLN A 24 4.04 7.73 -8.32
C GLN A 24 4.40 8.08 -6.88
N THR A 25 3.74 9.08 -6.36
CA THR A 25 3.71 9.35 -4.92
C THR A 25 3.01 8.14 -4.31
N GLN A 26 3.79 7.16 -3.86
CA GLN A 26 3.31 6.18 -2.90
C GLN A 26 2.99 6.99 -1.64
N VAL A 27 1.70 7.26 -1.49
CA VAL A 27 1.16 7.88 -0.28
C VAL A 27 1.55 6.96 0.87
N LYS A 28 2.39 7.47 1.74
CA LYS A 28 2.78 6.82 3.00
C LYS A 28 1.57 6.90 3.94
N GLU A 29 0.54 6.08 3.67
CA GLU A 29 -0.55 5.87 4.61
C GLU A 29 -0.06 4.88 5.68
N GLU A 30 0.64 5.40 6.67
CA GLU A 30 0.79 4.70 7.96
C GLU A 30 -0.54 4.85 8.69
N ILE A 31 -1.11 3.74 9.16
CA ILE A 31 -2.22 3.79 10.09
C ILE A 31 -1.71 4.46 11.37
N GLN A 32 -2.15 5.70 11.61
CA GLN A 32 -1.88 6.44 12.86
C GLN A 32 -2.98 6.20 13.90
N GLN A 33 -3.97 5.36 13.58
CA GLN A 33 -5.14 5.09 14.40
C GLN A 33 -5.33 3.58 14.55
N ASP A 34 -6.21 3.18 15.45
CA ASP A 34 -6.62 1.77 15.59
C ASP A 34 -7.16 1.23 14.26
N GLY A 35 -6.70 0.04 13.85
CA GLY A 35 -7.08 -0.55 12.58
C GLY A 35 -6.23 -1.76 12.20
N ILE A 36 -6.39 -2.23 10.98
CA ILE A 36 -5.66 -3.37 10.44
C ILE A 36 -4.80 -2.93 9.27
N GLU A 37 -3.53 -3.27 9.31
CA GLU A 37 -2.61 -3.09 8.20
C GLU A 37 -2.24 -4.45 7.61
N VAL A 38 -2.46 -4.61 6.32
CA VAL A 38 -2.05 -5.79 5.57
C VAL A 38 -0.81 -5.41 4.77
N LEU A 39 0.34 -5.97 5.15
CA LEU A 39 1.62 -5.69 4.50
C LEU A 39 2.03 -6.88 3.65
N TYR A 40 2.25 -6.63 2.36
CA TYR A 40 2.88 -7.61 1.48
C TYR A 40 4.26 -7.11 1.06
N PHE A 41 5.29 -7.76 1.58
CA PHE A 41 6.67 -7.51 1.22
C PHE A 41 7.07 -8.37 0.03
N HIS A 42 7.74 -7.76 -0.95
CA HIS A 42 8.27 -8.47 -2.11
C HIS A 42 9.63 -7.92 -2.51
N GLY A 43 10.44 -8.75 -3.16
CA GLY A 43 11.68 -8.32 -3.77
C GLY A 43 11.50 -7.97 -5.25
N LYS A 44 12.60 -7.57 -5.88
CA LYS A 44 12.65 -7.21 -7.30
C LYS A 44 12.24 -8.37 -8.22
N GLN A 45 12.64 -9.59 -7.89
CA GLN A 45 12.27 -10.80 -8.64
C GLN A 45 11.05 -11.45 -7.98
N ARG A 46 10.02 -11.69 -8.78
CA ARG A 46 8.73 -12.18 -8.30
C ARG A 46 8.35 -13.51 -8.95
N CYS A 47 8.17 -14.53 -8.15
CA CYS A 47 7.68 -15.84 -8.57
C CYS A 47 6.14 -15.82 -8.77
N LYS A 48 5.58 -16.89 -9.37
CA LYS A 48 4.13 -17.01 -9.57
C LYS A 48 3.35 -16.94 -8.25
N SER A 49 3.81 -17.63 -7.21
CA SER A 49 3.18 -17.54 -5.87
C SER A 49 3.26 -16.14 -5.30
N CYS A 50 4.40 -15.44 -5.46
CA CYS A 50 4.57 -14.06 -5.02
C CYS A 50 3.53 -13.11 -5.65
N VAL A 51 3.34 -13.23 -6.98
CA VAL A 51 2.33 -12.44 -7.69
C VAL A 51 0.91 -12.81 -7.24
N SER A 52 0.65 -14.11 -7.03
CA SER A 52 -0.67 -14.58 -6.59
C SER A 52 -1.04 -14.09 -5.19
N ILE A 53 -0.09 -14.06 -4.25
CA ILE A 53 -0.34 -13.52 -2.91
C ILE A 53 -0.84 -12.08 -3.01
N GLU A 54 -0.15 -11.21 -3.76
CA GLU A 54 -0.58 -9.83 -3.94
C GLU A 54 -1.98 -9.73 -4.56
N LEU A 55 -2.17 -10.40 -5.71
CA LEU A 55 -3.43 -10.31 -6.44
C LEU A 55 -4.62 -10.82 -5.62
N ARG A 56 -4.47 -11.98 -4.96
CA ARG A 56 -5.54 -12.58 -4.17
C ARG A 56 -5.83 -11.81 -2.88
N THR A 57 -4.79 -11.26 -2.25
CA THR A 57 -4.99 -10.37 -1.10
C THR A 57 -5.79 -9.13 -1.51
N LYS A 58 -5.42 -8.48 -2.62
CA LYS A 58 -6.17 -7.32 -3.11
C LYS A 58 -7.61 -7.68 -3.48
N GLU A 59 -7.82 -8.76 -4.24
CA GLU A 59 -9.14 -9.25 -4.64
C GLU A 59 -10.04 -9.52 -3.42
N MET A 60 -9.51 -10.18 -2.42
CA MET A 60 -10.21 -10.48 -1.17
C MET A 60 -10.61 -9.21 -0.42
N LEU A 61 -9.67 -8.27 -0.26
CA LEU A 61 -9.93 -7.00 0.42
C LEU A 61 -10.95 -6.15 -0.33
N ASP A 62 -10.83 -6.02 -1.64
CA ASP A 62 -11.78 -5.27 -2.47
C ASP A 62 -13.19 -5.90 -2.44
N THR A 63 -13.28 -7.22 -2.29
CA THR A 63 -14.56 -7.95 -2.32
C THR A 63 -15.28 -7.92 -0.97
N TYR A 64 -14.55 -8.14 0.11
CA TYR A 64 -15.15 -8.40 1.43
C TYR A 64 -14.97 -7.26 2.43
N PHE A 65 -14.00 -6.35 2.21
CA PHE A 65 -13.65 -5.27 3.13
C PHE A 65 -13.57 -3.90 2.48
N ALA A 66 -14.27 -3.71 1.34
CA ALA A 66 -14.24 -2.46 0.60
C ALA A 66 -14.67 -1.25 1.45
N GLN A 67 -15.61 -1.44 2.38
CA GLN A 67 -16.09 -0.37 3.26
C GLN A 67 -15.03 -0.02 4.32
N GLU A 68 -14.44 -1.02 4.97
CA GLU A 68 -13.39 -0.85 5.98
C GLU A 68 -12.14 -0.21 5.38
N MET A 69 -11.79 -0.57 4.13
CA MET A 69 -10.71 0.08 3.39
C MET A 69 -11.02 1.54 3.09
N LYS A 70 -12.26 1.85 2.67
CA LYS A 70 -12.70 3.22 2.40
C LYS A 70 -12.70 4.10 3.66
N GLU A 71 -13.01 3.49 4.80
CA GLU A 71 -12.99 4.16 6.11
C GLU A 71 -11.59 4.25 6.71
N GLY A 72 -10.57 3.67 6.08
CA GLY A 72 -9.21 3.63 6.59
C GLY A 72 -9.01 2.68 7.78
N LYS A 73 -10.00 1.83 8.09
CA LYS A 73 -9.88 0.79 9.13
C LYS A 73 -9.01 -0.37 8.70
N ILE A 74 -8.92 -0.61 7.40
CA ILE A 74 -8.01 -1.57 6.79
C ILE A 74 -7.19 -0.86 5.73
N VAL A 75 -5.88 -1.03 5.78
CA VAL A 75 -4.95 -0.49 4.79
C VAL A 75 -4.13 -1.64 4.19
N PHE A 76 -4.02 -1.68 2.87
CA PHE A 76 -3.16 -2.64 2.18
C PHE A 76 -1.97 -1.93 1.57
N ARG A 77 -0.77 -2.38 1.93
CA ARG A 77 0.48 -1.84 1.39
C ARG A 77 1.32 -2.93 0.76
N LYS A 78 1.83 -2.61 -0.43
CA LYS A 78 2.86 -3.42 -1.11
C LYS A 78 4.20 -2.73 -0.92
N ILE A 79 5.18 -3.48 -0.46
CA ILE A 79 6.48 -2.93 -0.08
C ILE A 79 7.57 -3.72 -0.80
N ASP A 80 8.30 -3.05 -1.68
CA ASP A 80 9.50 -3.63 -2.29
C ASP A 80 10.67 -3.47 -1.31
N PHE A 81 10.99 -4.53 -0.57
CA PHE A 81 12.08 -4.52 0.42
C PHE A 81 13.48 -4.44 -0.20
N SER A 82 13.62 -4.52 -1.53
CA SER A 82 14.89 -4.29 -2.23
C SER A 82 15.24 -2.82 -2.40
N LEU A 83 14.33 -1.91 -2.06
CA LEU A 83 14.54 -0.47 -2.13
C LEU A 83 15.01 0.05 -0.76
N THR A 84 16.09 0.85 -0.76
CA THR A 84 16.68 1.40 0.47
C THR A 84 15.70 2.23 1.30
N GLU A 85 14.77 2.91 0.67
CA GLU A 85 13.72 3.68 1.34
C GLU A 85 12.77 2.83 2.18
N ASN A 86 12.67 1.53 1.88
CA ASN A 86 11.83 0.57 2.60
C ASN A 86 12.61 -0.26 3.63
N GLU A 87 13.94 -0.06 3.75
CA GLU A 87 14.78 -0.75 4.74
C GLU A 87 14.25 -0.60 6.18
N PRO A 88 13.86 0.60 6.66
CA PRO A 88 13.39 0.75 8.04
C PRO A 88 12.15 -0.09 8.38
N ILE A 89 11.20 -0.23 7.45
CA ILE A 89 10.01 -1.05 7.69
C ILE A 89 10.31 -2.55 7.50
N ALA A 90 11.21 -2.90 6.60
CA ALA A 90 11.66 -4.27 6.45
C ALA A 90 12.39 -4.76 7.71
N ASP A 91 13.29 -3.94 8.26
CA ASP A 91 14.01 -4.22 9.50
C ASP A 91 13.07 -4.34 10.70
N LYS A 92 12.08 -3.44 10.82
CA LYS A 92 11.08 -3.48 11.90
C LYS A 92 10.40 -4.83 12.01
N TYR A 93 10.08 -5.47 10.88
CA TYR A 93 9.38 -6.75 10.83
C TYR A 93 10.31 -7.92 10.46
N GLU A 94 11.63 -7.73 10.51
CA GLU A 94 12.66 -8.75 10.24
C GLU A 94 12.46 -9.43 8.87
N ILE A 95 12.17 -8.64 7.84
CA ILE A 95 11.85 -9.14 6.50
C ILE A 95 13.13 -9.46 5.73
N ALA A 96 13.36 -10.74 5.44
CA ALA A 96 14.48 -11.22 4.62
C ALA A 96 14.03 -11.78 3.25
N PHE A 97 12.74 -12.02 3.05
CA PHE A 97 12.13 -12.57 1.81
C PHE A 97 10.68 -12.12 1.69
N SER A 98 10.03 -12.46 0.57
CA SER A 98 8.63 -12.07 0.35
C SER A 98 7.73 -12.59 1.46
N SER A 99 7.02 -11.70 2.13
CA SER A 99 6.27 -11.99 3.35
C SER A 99 4.90 -11.32 3.33
N LEU A 100 3.91 -12.00 3.91
CA LEU A 100 2.56 -11.48 4.10
C LEU A 100 2.25 -11.37 5.59
N LEU A 101 2.05 -10.13 6.05
CA LEU A 101 1.73 -9.85 7.44
C LEU A 101 0.35 -9.19 7.54
N VAL A 102 -0.39 -9.53 8.60
CA VAL A 102 -1.60 -8.81 9.01
C VAL A 102 -1.34 -8.27 10.42
N ILE A 103 -1.46 -6.96 10.57
CA ILE A 103 -1.09 -6.25 11.79
C ILE A 103 -2.33 -5.53 12.31
N LYS A 104 -2.73 -5.82 13.55
CA LYS A 104 -3.73 -5.04 14.26
C LYS A 104 -3.04 -3.98 15.08
N HIS A 105 -3.38 -2.72 14.85
CA HIS A 105 -3.03 -1.59 15.70
C HIS A 105 -4.18 -1.30 16.64
N GLN A 106 -3.92 -1.27 17.93
CA GLN A 106 -4.94 -0.98 18.95
C GLN A 106 -4.31 -0.31 20.17
N ASN A 107 -4.76 0.90 20.50
CA ASN A 107 -4.29 1.69 21.65
C ASN A 107 -2.76 1.91 21.68
N GLY A 108 -2.11 1.96 20.52
CA GLY A 108 -0.66 2.11 20.37
C GLY A 108 0.13 0.81 20.41
N ASP A 109 -0.53 -0.33 20.61
CA ASP A 109 0.07 -1.66 20.53
C ASP A 109 -0.12 -2.28 19.16
N GLU A 110 0.81 -3.17 18.77
CA GLU A 110 0.75 -3.95 17.54
C GLU A 110 0.62 -5.45 17.85
N THR A 111 -0.32 -6.10 17.18
CA THR A 111 -0.40 -7.56 17.12
C THR A 111 -0.11 -8.01 15.70
N VAL A 112 1.02 -8.68 15.49
CA VAL A 112 1.47 -9.12 14.16
C VAL A 112 1.12 -10.58 13.93
N LYS A 113 0.40 -10.88 12.85
CA LYS A 113 0.18 -12.22 12.33
C LYS A 113 0.99 -12.41 11.04
N ASN A 114 1.89 -13.37 11.05
CA ASN A 114 2.65 -13.75 9.87
C ASN A 114 1.92 -14.86 9.10
N LEU A 115 1.40 -14.52 7.93
CA LEU A 115 0.67 -15.42 7.05
C LEU A 115 1.47 -15.81 5.80
N THR A 116 2.79 -15.68 5.86
CA THR A 116 3.70 -15.95 4.73
C THR A 116 3.58 -17.39 4.24
N ASP A 117 3.71 -18.37 5.13
CA ASP A 117 3.65 -19.80 4.76
C ASP A 117 2.27 -20.19 4.21
N PHE A 118 1.22 -19.62 4.81
CA PHE A 118 -0.14 -19.79 4.33
C PHE A 118 -0.29 -19.22 2.91
N GLY A 119 0.21 -18.00 2.68
CA GLY A 119 0.19 -17.36 1.38
C GLY A 119 0.89 -18.17 0.30
N PHE A 120 2.11 -18.64 0.57
CA PHE A 120 2.87 -19.47 -0.37
C PHE A 120 2.23 -20.84 -0.63
N SER A 121 1.56 -21.41 0.36
CA SER A 121 0.89 -22.69 0.23
C SER A 121 -0.36 -22.64 -0.64
N TYR A 122 -1.15 -21.56 -0.52
CA TYR A 122 -2.50 -21.54 -1.06
C TYR A 122 -2.75 -20.50 -2.16
N ALA A 123 -2.17 -19.31 -2.12
CA ALA A 123 -2.57 -18.20 -3.00
C ALA A 123 -2.51 -18.52 -4.50
N TYR A 124 -1.56 -19.35 -4.93
CA TYR A 124 -1.42 -19.78 -6.32
C TYR A 124 -2.17 -21.09 -6.61
N LYS A 125 -2.07 -22.09 -5.73
CA LYS A 125 -2.58 -23.43 -5.98
C LYS A 125 -4.04 -23.64 -5.61
N ASN A 126 -4.50 -22.94 -4.59
CA ASN A 126 -5.86 -23.03 -4.06
C ASN A 126 -6.34 -21.64 -3.59
N PRO A 127 -6.65 -20.74 -4.55
CA PRO A 127 -6.97 -19.36 -4.25
C PRO A 127 -8.23 -19.18 -3.39
N GLU A 128 -9.19 -20.10 -3.49
CA GLU A 128 -10.41 -20.07 -2.67
C GLU A 128 -10.07 -20.25 -1.19
N THR A 129 -9.28 -21.29 -0.87
CA THR A 129 -8.80 -21.51 0.51
C THR A 129 -7.98 -20.33 1.02
N PHE A 130 -7.17 -19.70 0.16
CA PHE A 130 -6.42 -18.51 0.54
C PHE A 130 -7.34 -17.34 0.88
N ILE A 131 -8.33 -17.06 0.04
CA ILE A 131 -9.30 -15.97 0.24
C ILE A 131 -10.10 -16.18 1.53
N GLU A 132 -10.63 -17.39 1.74
CA GLU A 132 -11.40 -17.72 2.94
C GLU A 132 -10.57 -17.58 4.21
N GLY A 133 -9.36 -18.17 4.24
CA GLY A 133 -8.50 -18.10 5.42
C GLY A 133 -8.02 -16.67 5.73
N MET A 134 -7.67 -15.88 4.72
CA MET A 134 -7.33 -14.48 4.93
C MET A 134 -8.50 -13.67 5.48
N LYS A 135 -9.71 -13.91 4.96
CA LYS A 135 -10.93 -13.26 5.43
C LYS A 135 -11.20 -13.61 6.90
N GLU A 136 -11.11 -14.88 7.27
CA GLU A 136 -11.31 -15.32 8.66
C GLU A 136 -10.32 -14.66 9.62
N GLU A 137 -9.05 -14.55 9.24
CA GLU A 137 -8.03 -13.89 10.05
C GLU A 137 -8.30 -12.40 10.26
N ILE A 138 -8.73 -11.68 9.22
CA ILE A 138 -9.08 -10.26 9.32
C ILE A 138 -10.37 -10.08 10.13
N ASP A 139 -11.39 -10.89 9.90
CA ASP A 139 -12.65 -10.87 10.68
C ASP A 139 -12.40 -11.10 12.17
N ALA A 140 -11.45 -11.97 12.51
CA ALA A 140 -11.07 -12.24 13.90
C ALA A 140 -10.39 -11.04 14.57
N LEU A 141 -9.63 -10.26 13.80
CA LEU A 141 -8.92 -9.07 14.29
C LEU A 141 -9.83 -7.83 14.39
N LEU A 142 -10.91 -7.76 13.60
CA LEU A 142 -11.88 -6.65 13.63
C LEU A 142 -12.81 -6.70 14.87
N LYS A 143 -12.89 -7.83 15.54
CA LYS A 143 -13.68 -8.01 16.78
C LYS A 143 -12.94 -7.48 17.99
#